data_6d06a2bd8330602f8e920bc1723450c9
#
_entry.id   6d06a2bd8330602f8e920bc1723450c9
#
_cell.length_a   1.000
_cell.length_b   1.000
_cell.length_c   1.000
_cell.angle_alpha   90.00
_cell.angle_beta   90.00
_cell.angle_gamma   90.00
#
_symmetry.space_group_name_H-M   'P 1'
#
loop_
_entity.id
_entity.type
_entity.pdbx_description
1 polymer ?
#
loop_
_entity_poly.entity_id
_entity_poly.type
_entity_poly.pdbx_seq_one_letter_code
_entity_poly.pdbx_strand_id
1 'polypeptide(L)'
;GTRKLALSANVVLTPHLQEMTRLTRFELPLIRARIVDQALLALECANGQTLVLKDARTVVTDGGEVYINTTGNNALSTGGTGDVLTGMIAGLLAQGMRPKRAAVLAVCLHGIAADEYVRDRGGRYSMIASDLLDMLPQILPK
;
A
#
# COMPACT_ATOMS: atom_id res chain seq x y z
N GLY A 1 19.34 1.72 18.08
CA GLY A 1 18.48 0.56 17.90
C GLY A 1 17.08 0.96 17.49
N THR A 2 16.62 0.50 16.36
CA THR A 2 15.22 0.62 15.91
C THR A 2 14.33 -0.04 16.97
N ARG A 3 13.39 0.72 17.52
CA ARG A 3 12.41 0.18 18.46
C ARG A 3 11.46 -0.73 17.65
N LYS A 4 11.71 -2.04 17.67
CA LYS A 4 10.81 -3.00 17.04
C LYS A 4 9.47 -2.92 17.77
N LEU A 5 8.42 -2.55 17.06
CA LEU A 5 7.05 -2.63 17.58
C LEU A 5 6.73 -4.11 17.82
N ALA A 6 6.49 -4.48 19.07
CA ALA A 6 6.05 -5.83 19.45
C ALA A 6 4.56 -6.00 19.10
N LEU A 7 4.24 -5.99 17.81
CA LEU A 7 2.89 -6.20 17.31
C LEU A 7 2.71 -7.67 16.89
N SER A 8 1.48 -8.14 16.91
CA SER A 8 1.14 -9.49 16.46
C SER A 8 1.37 -9.65 14.95
N ALA A 9 1.62 -10.86 14.49
CA ALA A 9 1.79 -11.19 13.07
C ALA A 9 0.51 -10.91 12.22
N ASN A 10 -0.63 -10.72 12.86
CA ASN A 10 -1.90 -10.42 12.20
C ASN A 10 -2.13 -8.93 11.95
N VAL A 11 -1.13 -8.09 12.26
CA VAL A 11 -1.22 -6.64 12.05
C VAL A 11 -0.69 -6.28 10.66
N VAL A 12 -1.41 -5.41 9.97
CA VAL A 12 -0.94 -4.75 8.75
C VAL A 12 -0.70 -3.29 9.03
N LEU A 13 0.50 -2.81 8.74
CA LEU A 13 0.90 -1.41 8.83
C LEU A 13 0.91 -0.79 7.44
N THR A 14 0.33 0.38 7.28
CA THR A 14 0.20 1.05 5.97
C THR A 14 0.85 2.45 5.94
N PRO A 15 2.12 2.61 6.36
CA PRO A 15 2.75 3.91 6.39
C PRO A 15 3.05 4.44 4.99
N HIS A 16 2.92 5.75 4.80
CA HIS A 16 3.63 6.45 3.73
C HIS A 16 5.07 6.78 4.16
N LEU A 17 5.91 7.28 3.23
CA LEU A 17 7.34 7.51 3.51
C LEU A 17 7.60 8.39 4.74
N GLN A 18 6.83 9.48 4.94
CA GLN A 18 7.01 10.34 6.11
C GLN A 18 6.61 9.67 7.43
N GLU A 19 5.57 8.84 7.43
CA GLU A 19 5.19 8.04 8.58
C GLU A 19 6.27 7.00 8.88
N MET A 20 6.84 6.41 7.84
CA MET A 20 7.92 5.43 7.97
C MET A 20 9.17 6.05 8.61
N THR A 21 9.54 7.29 8.29
CA THR A 21 10.67 7.98 8.95
C THR A 21 10.44 8.18 10.45
N ARG A 22 9.19 8.44 10.86
CA ARG A 22 8.83 8.55 12.29
C ARG A 22 8.91 7.20 13.00
N LEU A 23 8.52 6.14 12.32
CA LEU A 23 8.57 4.77 12.87
C LEU A 23 10.01 4.25 13.01
N THR A 24 10.87 4.58 12.05
CA THR A 24 12.22 3.98 11.92
C THR A 24 13.36 4.92 12.30
N ARG A 25 13.11 6.22 12.40
CA ARG A 25 14.12 7.28 12.58
C ARG A 25 15.12 7.40 11.42
N PHE A 26 14.84 6.80 10.27
CA PHE A 26 15.64 7.01 9.04
C PHE A 26 15.29 8.35 8.40
N GLU A 27 16.28 8.99 7.77
CA GLU A 27 16.05 10.25 7.05
C GLU A 27 15.37 10.03 5.71
N LEU A 28 14.43 10.91 5.36
CA LEU A 28 13.63 10.84 4.13
C LEU A 28 14.46 10.74 2.83
N PRO A 29 15.59 11.47 2.68
CA PRO A 29 16.41 11.37 1.47
C PRO A 29 16.97 9.99 1.19
N LEU A 30 17.33 9.24 2.25
CA LEU A 30 17.83 7.86 2.13
C LEU A 30 16.76 6.89 1.65
N ILE A 31 15.50 7.10 2.07
CA ILE A 31 14.37 6.23 1.74
C ILE A 31 13.84 6.51 0.33
N ARG A 32 13.95 7.76 -0.14
CA ARG A 32 13.40 8.17 -1.45
C ARG A 32 14.24 7.76 -2.66
N ALA A 33 15.53 7.46 -2.45
CA ALA A 33 16.48 7.39 -3.56
C ALA A 33 16.19 6.27 -4.56
N ARG A 34 15.82 5.07 -4.10
CA ARG A 34 15.55 3.92 -4.97
C ARG A 34 14.53 2.98 -4.35
N ILE A 35 13.73 2.33 -5.21
CA ILE A 35 12.74 1.33 -4.78
C ILE A 35 13.40 0.15 -4.04
N VAL A 36 14.62 -0.20 -4.40
CA VAL A 36 15.38 -1.26 -3.73
C VAL A 36 15.68 -0.90 -2.28
N ASP A 37 16.06 0.35 -2.01
CA ASP A 37 16.35 0.82 -0.65
C ASP A 37 15.08 0.84 0.20
N GLN A 38 13.94 1.21 -0.39
CA GLN A 38 12.63 1.13 0.25
C GLN A 38 12.24 -0.31 0.58
N ALA A 39 12.47 -1.24 -0.33
CA ALA A 39 12.21 -2.66 -0.15
C ALA A 39 13.06 -3.27 0.97
N LEU A 40 14.36 -2.95 1.01
CA LEU A 40 15.27 -3.40 2.06
C LEU A 40 14.87 -2.85 3.43
N LEU A 41 14.53 -1.56 3.50
CA LEU A 41 14.04 -0.94 4.72
C LEU A 41 12.74 -1.61 5.20
N ALA A 42 11.81 -1.85 4.29
CA ALA A 42 10.55 -2.53 4.61
C ALA A 42 10.79 -3.94 5.16
N LEU A 43 11.71 -4.70 4.54
CA LEU A 43 12.13 -6.03 5.01
C LEU A 43 12.68 -5.98 6.44
N GLU A 44 13.57 -5.03 6.72
CA GLU A 44 14.18 -4.87 8.03
C GLU A 44 13.17 -4.50 9.12
N CYS A 45 12.17 -3.69 8.76
CA CYS A 45 11.19 -3.15 9.69
C CYS A 45 9.98 -4.07 9.92
N ALA A 46 9.65 -4.95 9.00
CA ALA A 46 8.41 -5.74 9.04
C ALA A 46 8.33 -6.70 10.25
N ASN A 47 9.44 -7.23 10.73
CA ASN A 47 9.53 -8.04 11.97
C ASN A 47 8.35 -9.02 12.19
N GLY A 48 7.86 -9.65 11.12
CA GLY A 48 6.75 -10.59 11.14
C GLY A 48 5.35 -9.98 10.95
N GLN A 49 5.21 -8.64 11.03
CA GLN A 49 3.98 -7.97 10.61
C GLN A 49 4.01 -7.71 9.11
N THR A 50 2.83 -7.57 8.52
CA THR A 50 2.75 -7.11 7.13
C THR A 50 2.91 -5.60 7.07
N LEU A 51 3.90 -5.15 6.31
CA LEU A 51 4.18 -3.74 6.06
C LEU A 51 3.83 -3.39 4.61
N VAL A 52 3.02 -2.35 4.45
CA VAL A 52 2.65 -1.73 3.18
C VAL A 52 3.26 -0.34 3.15
N LEU A 53 4.43 -0.20 2.56
CA LEU A 53 5.11 1.10 2.42
C LEU A 53 4.58 1.81 1.17
N LYS A 54 3.78 2.84 1.39
CA LYS A 54 3.12 3.61 0.32
C LYS A 54 4.05 4.68 -0.25
N ASP A 55 4.26 4.63 -1.56
CA ASP A 55 4.91 5.66 -2.35
C ASP A 55 4.44 5.53 -3.81
N ALA A 56 5.09 6.20 -4.74
CA ALA A 56 4.84 6.08 -6.19
C ALA A 56 4.77 4.60 -6.65
N ARG A 57 5.56 3.75 -6.01
CA ARG A 57 5.43 2.29 -6.08
C ARG A 57 5.32 1.73 -4.66
N THR A 58 4.19 1.13 -4.35
CA THR A 58 3.96 0.54 -3.03
C THR A 58 4.71 -0.78 -2.88
N VAL A 59 5.37 -0.94 -1.75
CA VAL A 59 6.09 -2.17 -1.37
C VAL A 59 5.31 -2.89 -0.28
N VAL A 60 5.12 -4.20 -0.42
CA VAL A 60 4.49 -5.05 0.59
C VAL A 60 5.43 -6.17 1.00
N THR A 61 5.63 -6.36 2.29
CA THR A 61 6.43 -7.46 2.85
C THR A 61 5.99 -7.81 4.27
N ASP A 62 6.29 -9.03 4.70
CA ASP A 62 6.16 -9.50 6.07
C ASP A 62 7.53 -9.84 6.71
N GLY A 63 8.62 -9.45 6.05
CA GLY A 63 9.99 -9.77 6.43
C GLY A 63 10.57 -10.96 5.67
N GLY A 64 9.77 -11.63 4.84
CA GLY A 64 10.19 -12.67 3.90
C GLY A 64 10.33 -12.10 2.49
N GLU A 65 9.42 -12.48 1.60
CA GLU A 65 9.39 -11.97 0.23
C GLU A 65 8.87 -10.54 0.15
N VAL A 66 9.39 -9.80 -0.82
CA VAL A 66 8.94 -8.43 -1.14
C VAL A 66 8.10 -8.45 -2.40
N TYR A 67 6.91 -7.85 -2.32
CA TYR A 67 6.10 -7.52 -3.46
C TYR A 67 6.24 -6.02 -3.78
N ILE A 68 6.52 -5.69 -5.03
CA ILE A 68 6.56 -4.32 -5.54
C ILE A 68 5.39 -4.13 -6.49
N ASN A 69 4.48 -3.21 -6.14
CA ASN A 69 3.31 -2.96 -6.96
C ASN A 69 3.67 -2.15 -8.21
N THR A 70 3.17 -2.61 -9.37
CA THR A 70 3.36 -1.95 -10.67
C THR A 70 2.10 -1.34 -11.23
N THR A 71 0.95 -1.50 -10.56
CA THR A 71 -0.33 -0.92 -10.95
C THR A 71 -0.51 0.47 -10.34
N GLY A 72 -1.40 1.26 -10.91
CA GLY A 72 -1.72 2.59 -10.41
C GLY A 72 -0.99 3.73 -11.11
N ASN A 73 -1.45 4.93 -10.84
CA ASN A 73 -0.96 6.17 -11.44
C ASN A 73 -1.05 7.34 -10.44
N ASN A 74 -0.65 8.52 -10.86
CA ASN A 74 -0.59 9.72 -10.02
C ASN A 74 -1.96 10.19 -9.47
N ALA A 75 -3.07 9.70 -9.99
CA ALA A 75 -4.40 9.98 -9.42
C ALA A 75 -4.50 9.49 -7.96
N LEU A 76 -3.75 8.46 -7.60
CA LEU A 76 -3.67 7.95 -6.22
C LEU A 76 -3.00 8.91 -5.22
N SER A 77 -2.41 10.02 -5.69
CA SER A 77 -1.89 11.08 -4.81
C SER A 77 -2.98 11.96 -4.20
N THR A 78 -4.23 11.74 -4.57
CA THR A 78 -5.39 12.45 -4.00
C THR A 78 -5.64 12.03 -2.55
N GLY A 79 -5.99 13.01 -1.70
CA GLY A 79 -6.30 12.76 -0.29
C GLY A 79 -7.44 11.75 -0.12
N GLY A 80 -7.31 10.86 0.87
CA GLY A 80 -8.30 9.81 1.18
C GLY A 80 -8.11 8.49 0.44
N THR A 81 -7.30 8.43 -0.62
CA THR A 81 -7.04 7.17 -1.35
C THR A 81 -6.34 6.13 -0.49
N GLY A 82 -5.50 6.56 0.44
CA GLY A 82 -4.87 5.69 1.44
C GLY A 82 -5.87 5.07 2.41
N ASP A 83 -6.92 5.82 2.80
CA ASP A 83 -7.99 5.31 3.66
C ASP A 83 -8.82 4.26 2.94
N VAL A 84 -9.08 4.44 1.64
CA VAL A 84 -9.72 3.42 0.80
C VAL A 84 -8.88 2.15 0.76
N LEU A 85 -7.57 2.25 0.55
CA LEU A 85 -6.67 1.10 0.58
C LEU A 85 -6.72 0.37 1.92
N THR A 86 -6.68 1.11 3.02
CA THR A 86 -6.79 0.53 4.37
C THR A 86 -8.11 -0.20 4.57
N GLY A 87 -9.22 0.37 4.11
CA GLY A 87 -10.53 -0.27 4.12
C GLY A 87 -10.58 -1.55 3.29
N MET A 88 -9.99 -1.56 2.11
CA MET A 88 -9.87 -2.75 1.26
C MET A 88 -9.10 -3.87 1.95
N ILE A 89 -7.96 -3.55 2.57
CA ILE A 89 -7.16 -4.52 3.34
C ILE A 89 -8.00 -5.08 4.50
N ALA A 90 -8.65 -4.20 5.27
CA ALA A 90 -9.48 -4.60 6.41
C ALA A 90 -10.63 -5.53 5.99
N GLY A 91 -11.29 -5.22 4.87
CA GLY A 91 -12.36 -6.04 4.30
C GLY A 91 -11.89 -7.44 3.91
N LEU A 92 -10.70 -7.56 3.33
CA LEU A 92 -10.11 -8.86 2.96
C LEU A 92 -9.66 -9.66 4.19
N LEU A 93 -9.10 -8.98 5.20
CA LEU A 93 -8.78 -9.61 6.50
C LEU A 93 -10.02 -10.14 7.20
N ALA A 94 -11.11 -9.38 7.19
CA ALA A 94 -12.39 -9.78 7.78
C ALA A 94 -12.99 -11.04 7.10
N GLN A 95 -12.66 -11.27 5.84
CA GLN A 95 -13.03 -12.48 5.09
C GLN A 95 -12.07 -13.66 5.34
N GLY A 96 -11.12 -13.53 6.27
CA GLY A 96 -10.20 -14.60 6.66
C GLY A 96 -8.94 -14.71 5.79
N MET A 97 -8.67 -13.72 4.92
CA MET A 97 -7.45 -13.72 4.12
C MET A 97 -6.22 -13.44 4.99
N ARG A 98 -5.11 -14.12 4.72
CA ARG A 98 -3.85 -13.89 5.44
C ARG A 98 -3.34 -12.46 5.18
N PRO A 99 -2.72 -11.79 6.18
CA PRO A 99 -2.37 -10.37 6.13
C PRO A 99 -1.56 -9.96 4.89
N LYS A 100 -0.47 -10.65 4.58
CA LYS A 100 0.34 -10.34 3.40
C LYS A 100 -0.44 -10.49 2.09
N ARG A 101 -1.23 -11.56 1.97
CA ARG A 101 -2.04 -11.80 0.78
C ARG A 101 -3.13 -10.74 0.61
N ALA A 102 -3.79 -10.36 1.71
CA ALA A 102 -4.78 -9.29 1.72
C ALA A 102 -4.16 -7.96 1.29
N ALA A 103 -3.00 -7.63 1.82
CA ALA A 103 -2.28 -6.41 1.49
C ALA A 103 -1.86 -6.38 0.01
N VAL A 104 -1.25 -7.46 -0.51
CA VAL A 104 -0.83 -7.55 -1.92
C VAL A 104 -2.04 -7.41 -2.85
N LEU A 105 -3.12 -8.15 -2.59
CA LEU A 105 -4.32 -8.09 -3.41
C LEU A 105 -4.96 -6.70 -3.39
N ALA A 106 -5.11 -6.10 -2.19
CA ALA A 106 -5.69 -4.77 -2.05
C ALA A 106 -4.85 -3.70 -2.77
N VAL A 107 -3.52 -3.73 -2.62
CA VAL A 107 -2.62 -2.78 -3.30
C VAL A 107 -2.71 -2.92 -4.81
N CYS A 108 -2.73 -4.13 -5.33
CA CYS A 108 -2.89 -4.38 -6.76
C CYS A 108 -4.24 -3.87 -7.30
N LEU A 109 -5.34 -4.23 -6.65
CA LEU A 109 -6.69 -3.81 -7.06
C LEU A 109 -6.89 -2.29 -6.92
N HIS A 110 -6.35 -1.68 -5.88
CA HIS A 110 -6.37 -0.24 -5.68
C HIS A 110 -5.67 0.51 -6.83
N GLY A 111 -4.52 0.00 -7.27
CA GLY A 111 -3.82 0.52 -8.44
C GLY A 111 -4.60 0.32 -9.74
N ILE A 112 -5.13 -0.88 -9.96
CA ILE A 112 -5.96 -1.18 -11.14
C ILE A 112 -7.19 -0.26 -11.19
N ALA A 113 -7.86 -0.03 -10.06
CA ALA A 113 -9.02 0.87 -9.99
C ALA A 113 -8.67 2.29 -10.46
N ALA A 114 -7.52 2.80 -10.07
CA ALA A 114 -7.04 4.11 -10.52
C ALA A 114 -6.70 4.11 -12.02
N ASP A 115 -6.10 3.05 -12.54
CA ASP A 115 -5.78 2.92 -13.96
C ASP A 115 -7.06 2.84 -14.82
N GLU A 116 -8.05 2.07 -14.39
CA GLU A 116 -9.35 1.97 -15.03
C GLU A 116 -10.09 3.31 -15.01
N TYR A 117 -10.09 4.03 -13.89
CA TYR A 117 -10.69 5.35 -13.80
C TYR A 117 -10.10 6.31 -14.84
N VAL A 118 -8.77 6.37 -14.93
CA VAL A 118 -8.10 7.26 -15.90
C VAL A 118 -8.41 6.84 -17.33
N ARG A 119 -8.47 5.56 -17.61
CA ARG A 119 -8.84 5.04 -18.94
C ARG A 119 -10.26 5.41 -19.33
N ASP A 120 -11.22 5.29 -18.42
CA ASP A 120 -12.64 5.47 -18.73
C ASP A 120 -13.06 6.95 -18.69
N ARG A 121 -12.47 7.74 -17.77
CA ARG A 121 -12.87 9.15 -17.54
C ARG A 121 -11.82 10.18 -17.96
N GLY A 122 -10.63 9.76 -18.35
CA GLY A 122 -9.60 10.60 -18.98
C GLY A 122 -8.90 11.61 -18.09
N GLY A 123 -9.25 11.72 -16.81
CA GLY A 123 -8.74 12.78 -15.93
C GLY A 123 -8.02 12.25 -14.69
N ARG A 124 -6.66 12.31 -14.68
CA ARG A 124 -5.87 11.95 -13.50
C ARG A 124 -6.10 12.88 -12.30
N TYR A 125 -6.42 14.13 -12.57
CA TYR A 125 -6.53 15.18 -11.55
C TYR A 125 -7.95 15.37 -11.02
N SER A 126 -8.94 14.75 -11.64
CA SER A 126 -10.35 14.83 -11.26
C SER A 126 -10.80 13.69 -10.33
N MET A 127 -9.97 12.67 -10.15
CA MET A 127 -10.31 11.51 -9.31
C MET A 127 -10.34 11.92 -7.83
N ILE A 128 -11.42 11.52 -7.15
CA ILE A 128 -11.54 11.59 -5.70
C ILE A 128 -11.54 10.18 -5.12
N ALA A 129 -11.30 10.04 -3.80
CA ALA A 129 -11.15 8.75 -3.17
C ALA A 129 -12.34 7.81 -3.35
N SER A 130 -13.58 8.33 -3.34
CA SER A 130 -14.80 7.55 -3.56
C SER A 130 -14.92 6.95 -4.97
N ASP A 131 -14.30 7.56 -5.98
CA ASP A 131 -14.31 7.04 -7.34
C ASP A 131 -13.65 5.65 -7.42
N LEU A 132 -12.66 5.39 -6.56
CA LEU A 132 -12.02 4.07 -6.47
C LEU A 132 -13.02 2.99 -6.06
N LEU A 133 -13.95 3.31 -5.16
CA LEU A 133 -14.99 2.37 -4.71
C LEU A 133 -15.96 2.06 -5.85
N ASP A 134 -16.29 3.04 -6.70
CA ASP A 134 -17.16 2.86 -7.85
C ASP A 134 -16.51 2.00 -8.95
N MET A 135 -15.18 1.97 -9.01
CA MET A 135 -14.43 1.14 -9.95
C MET A 135 -14.31 -0.32 -9.49
N LEU A 136 -14.35 -0.61 -8.18
CA LEU A 136 -14.16 -1.97 -7.65
C LEU A 136 -15.11 -3.01 -8.26
N PRO A 137 -16.43 -2.78 -8.41
CA PRO A 137 -17.32 -3.75 -9.04
C PRO A 137 -16.99 -4.09 -10.50
N GLN A 138 -16.25 -3.21 -11.18
CA GLN A 138 -15.89 -3.37 -12.59
C GLN A 138 -14.62 -4.22 -12.75
N ILE A 139 -13.74 -4.22 -11.76
CA ILE A 139 -12.44 -4.90 -11.80
C ILE A 139 -12.41 -6.22 -11.04
N LEU A 140 -13.38 -6.43 -10.13
CA LEU A 140 -13.49 -7.69 -9.40
C LEU A 140 -14.07 -8.79 -10.31
N PRO A 141 -13.63 -10.06 -10.15
CA PRO A 141 -14.23 -11.20 -10.86
C PRO A 141 -15.73 -11.28 -10.57
N LYS A 142 -16.50 -11.56 -11.61
CA LYS A 142 -17.95 -11.83 -11.49
C LYS A 142 -18.19 -13.26 -11.03
#